data_21324ff70cd82c5ef7ed999d05ecf6ce
#
_entry.id   21324ff70cd82c5ef7ed999d05ecf6ce
#
_cell.length_a   1.000
_cell.length_b   1.000
_cell.length_c   1.000
_cell.angle_alpha   90.00
_cell.angle_beta   90.00
_cell.angle_gamma   90.00
#
_symmetry.space_group_name_H-M   'P 1'
#
loop_
_entity.id
_entity.type
_entity.pdbx_description
1 polymer ?
#
loop_
_entity_poly.entity_id
_entity_poly.type
_entity_poly.pdbx_seq_one_letter_code
_entity_poly.pdbx_strand_id
1 'polypeptide(L)'
;MTKPVYANGREVLHAGDGHVHICAPPDVCKTPSPGGPPIPVPYVNSAADRDLKKGSKRTKIGNKSIAIEGAKLGTSTGDEPGNAGGGLMSSKTKGAMTWQTASPNVRVEGKAVVRFMDVTMHNGNTFNTAFQAAGGTGFAYADDFDGTCPICREGPERHRILENPDIVTRANDIIADLRAEYAKRGRHDSLRVAFKKGRGYMIAVMSCLCNNGEKTWAAASGDMTLDGFVEIAGRHVDTVISGGAVTAQQLWAANRSPRATNFDELDRRWTAINALREDDSRESTGFSAPGYCAAAKLIAGAKGHVPVRMTERYFSPKIEWSATYSVRTTRLSEQQLQALTPLELDLVMRNALAGEVEPMSFRGGPTHAETVASCHTCQELLYMAVCEKDDLPCG
;
A
#
# COMPACT_ATOMS: atom_id res chain seq x y z
N MET A 1 11.13 -7.24 19.31
CA MET A 1 10.98 -6.87 17.89
C MET A 1 11.77 -5.60 17.65
N THR A 2 12.54 -5.53 16.58
CA THR A 2 13.21 -4.30 16.15
C THR A 2 12.16 -3.31 15.67
N LYS A 3 12.32 -2.02 15.99
CA LYS A 3 11.43 -0.99 15.46
C LYS A 3 11.66 -0.90 13.95
N PRO A 4 10.62 -0.89 13.11
CA PRO A 4 10.76 -0.72 11.67
C PRO A 4 11.36 0.66 11.34
N VAL A 5 12.18 0.70 10.31
CA VAL A 5 12.81 1.91 9.76
C VAL A 5 12.38 2.05 8.32
N TYR A 6 12.06 3.25 7.90
CA TYR A 6 11.47 3.49 6.58
C TYR A 6 12.33 4.41 5.71
N ALA A 7 12.31 4.16 4.41
CA ALA A 7 12.91 5.00 3.38
C ALA A 7 11.91 5.13 2.21
N ASN A 8 11.56 6.35 1.82
CA ASN A 8 10.56 6.64 0.78
C ASN A 8 9.22 5.94 1.04
N GLY A 9 8.77 5.92 2.29
CA GLY A 9 7.50 5.31 2.67
C GLY A 9 7.47 3.78 2.69
N ARG A 10 8.61 3.11 2.51
CA ARG A 10 8.72 1.65 2.51
C ARG A 10 9.68 1.19 3.58
N GLU A 11 9.38 0.08 4.20
CA GLU A 11 10.24 -0.51 5.22
C GLU A 11 11.62 -0.84 4.65
N VAL A 12 12.68 -0.43 5.36
CA VAL A 12 14.06 -0.78 5.01
C VAL A 12 14.33 -2.20 5.47
N LEU A 13 14.71 -3.06 4.54
CA LEU A 13 14.93 -4.47 4.79
C LEU A 13 16.25 -4.73 5.51
N HIS A 14 16.24 -5.67 6.44
CA HIS A 14 17.43 -6.05 7.21
C HIS A 14 17.38 -7.52 7.66
N ALA A 15 18.52 -8.07 8.02
CA ALA A 15 18.67 -9.50 8.37
C ALA A 15 17.86 -9.96 9.61
N GLY A 16 17.12 -9.10 10.25
CA GLY A 16 16.37 -9.41 11.48
C GLY A 16 14.91 -8.97 11.47
N ASP A 17 14.37 -8.59 10.32
CA ASP A 17 12.96 -8.20 10.18
C ASP A 17 12.01 -9.40 10.13
N GLY A 18 12.50 -10.57 9.70
CA GLY A 18 11.73 -11.80 9.64
C GLY A 18 10.96 -12.01 8.34
N HIS A 19 11.20 -11.17 7.35
CA HIS A 19 10.49 -11.26 6.07
C HIS A 19 10.95 -12.42 5.20
N VAL A 20 10.04 -12.85 4.33
CA VAL A 20 10.26 -13.89 3.33
C VAL A 20 9.78 -13.37 1.97
N HIS A 21 10.67 -13.42 1.00
CA HIS A 21 10.41 -13.05 -0.38
C HIS A 21 9.97 -14.29 -1.16
N ILE A 22 8.88 -14.16 -1.92
CA ILE A 22 8.31 -15.25 -2.72
C ILE A 22 8.41 -14.87 -4.20
N CYS A 23 8.87 -15.81 -5.01
CA CYS A 23 8.98 -15.64 -6.46
C CYS A 23 7.58 -15.59 -7.12
N ALA A 24 7.30 -14.49 -7.82
CA ALA A 24 6.14 -14.35 -8.68
C ALA A 24 6.49 -13.43 -9.88
N PRO A 25 6.60 -13.91 -11.12
CA PRO A 25 6.23 -15.23 -11.63
C PRO A 25 7.15 -16.35 -11.16
N PRO A 26 6.70 -17.62 -11.33
CA PRO A 26 7.48 -18.79 -10.91
C PRO A 26 8.84 -18.89 -11.61
N ASP A 27 9.83 -19.40 -10.90
CA ASP A 27 11.14 -19.77 -11.44
C ASP A 27 11.02 -21.03 -12.28
N VAL A 28 11.33 -20.96 -13.57
CA VAL A 28 11.21 -22.10 -14.49
C VAL A 28 12.54 -22.83 -14.57
N CYS A 29 12.54 -24.09 -14.12
CA CYS A 29 13.73 -24.93 -14.08
C CYS A 29 13.56 -26.22 -14.89
N LYS A 30 14.68 -26.72 -15.42
CA LYS A 30 14.75 -28.00 -16.14
C LYS A 30 14.62 -29.15 -15.14
N THR A 31 13.50 -29.86 -15.23
CA THR A 31 13.14 -30.96 -14.32
C THR A 31 13.32 -32.31 -15.00
N PRO A 32 13.86 -33.31 -14.30
CA PRO A 32 13.98 -34.67 -14.85
C PRO A 32 12.62 -35.22 -15.29
N SER A 33 12.59 -35.86 -16.46
CA SER A 33 11.42 -36.56 -16.96
C SER A 33 11.73 -38.06 -17.09
N PRO A 34 10.86 -38.95 -16.59
CA PRO A 34 11.09 -40.40 -16.73
C PRO A 34 11.17 -40.82 -18.20
N GLY A 35 12.37 -41.34 -18.62
CA GLY A 35 12.60 -41.83 -19.97
C GLY A 35 12.65 -40.76 -21.09
N GLY A 36 12.72 -39.47 -20.75
CA GLY A 36 12.75 -38.39 -21.71
C GLY A 36 13.75 -37.28 -21.38
N PRO A 37 13.87 -36.25 -22.25
CA PRO A 37 14.68 -35.09 -21.96
C PRO A 37 14.06 -34.26 -20.80
N PRO A 38 14.90 -33.45 -20.10
CA PRO A 38 14.38 -32.55 -19.06
C PRO A 38 13.30 -31.60 -19.57
N ILE A 39 12.22 -31.45 -18.81
CA ILE A 39 11.12 -30.57 -19.14
C ILE A 39 11.15 -29.27 -18.29
N PRO A 40 10.74 -28.11 -18.83
CA PRO A 40 10.62 -26.87 -18.07
C PRO A 40 9.40 -26.94 -17.13
N VAL A 41 9.65 -26.85 -15.81
CA VAL A 41 8.59 -26.82 -14.79
C VAL A 41 8.72 -25.54 -13.98
N PRO A 42 7.61 -24.80 -13.75
CA PRO A 42 7.61 -23.61 -12.91
C PRO A 42 7.62 -23.98 -11.42
N TYR A 43 8.49 -23.32 -10.65
CA TYR A 43 8.59 -23.46 -9.21
C TYR A 43 8.37 -22.12 -8.51
N VAL A 44 7.72 -22.15 -7.35
CA VAL A 44 7.59 -20.99 -6.48
C VAL A 44 8.74 -21.02 -5.47
N ASN A 45 9.70 -20.14 -5.66
CA ASN A 45 10.85 -20.04 -4.78
C ASN A 45 10.57 -19.05 -3.64
N SER A 46 11.22 -19.28 -2.51
CA SER A 46 11.22 -18.37 -1.36
C SER A 46 12.65 -18.13 -0.85
N ALA A 47 12.89 -16.92 -0.33
CA ALA A 47 14.15 -16.53 0.30
C ALA A 47 13.88 -15.66 1.53
N ALA A 48 14.61 -15.87 2.62
CA ALA A 48 14.38 -15.19 3.89
C ALA A 48 15.47 -14.15 4.20
N ASP A 49 15.10 -12.98 4.72
CA ASP A 49 16.02 -11.87 5.03
C ASP A 49 17.11 -12.25 6.06
N ARG A 50 16.85 -13.25 6.89
CA ARG A 50 17.88 -13.81 7.79
C ARG A 50 19.12 -14.32 7.06
N ASP A 51 19.00 -14.65 5.78
CA ASP A 51 20.10 -15.17 4.92
C ASP A 51 20.84 -14.05 4.17
N LEU A 52 20.67 -12.80 4.61
CA LEU A 52 21.27 -11.61 4.00
C LEU A 52 22.82 -11.71 3.96
N LYS A 53 23.35 -11.56 2.75
CA LYS A 53 24.78 -11.45 2.46
C LYS A 53 25.08 -10.10 1.81
N LYS A 54 26.29 -9.58 2.05
CA LYS A 54 26.76 -8.31 1.50
C LYS A 54 25.90 -7.09 1.91
N GLY A 55 25.18 -7.17 3.03
CA GLY A 55 24.50 -6.02 3.64
C GLY A 55 25.50 -5.01 4.23
N SER A 56 24.96 -3.98 4.89
CA SER A 56 25.73 -2.94 5.58
C SER A 56 26.66 -3.53 6.63
N LYS A 57 27.83 -2.93 6.81
CA LYS A 57 28.85 -3.41 7.76
C LYS A 57 28.77 -2.69 9.11
N ARG A 58 28.64 -1.36 9.10
CA ARG A 58 28.69 -0.50 10.29
C ARG A 58 27.31 -0.04 10.72
N THR A 59 26.50 0.41 9.78
CA THR A 59 25.13 0.87 10.04
C THR A 59 24.21 -0.32 10.20
N LYS A 60 23.41 -0.36 11.26
CA LYS A 60 22.55 -1.52 11.58
C LYS A 60 21.18 -1.07 12.10
N ILE A 61 20.18 -1.89 11.86
CA ILE A 61 18.86 -1.80 12.49
C ILE A 61 18.74 -2.95 13.48
N GLY A 62 18.52 -2.65 14.77
CA GLY A 62 18.45 -3.68 15.82
C GLY A 62 19.67 -4.62 15.87
N ASN A 63 20.86 -4.10 15.65
CA ASN A 63 22.12 -4.85 15.53
C ASN A 63 22.20 -5.81 14.31
N LYS A 64 21.30 -5.69 13.36
CA LYS A 64 21.27 -6.50 12.13
C LYS A 64 21.68 -5.67 10.92
N SER A 65 22.39 -6.31 9.98
CA SER A 65 22.81 -5.67 8.73
C SER A 65 21.61 -5.27 7.87
N ILE A 66 21.69 -4.10 7.28
CA ILE A 66 20.68 -3.53 6.38
C ILE A 66 20.93 -4.06 4.96
N ALA A 67 19.87 -4.38 4.23
CA ALA A 67 19.95 -4.69 2.82
C ALA A 67 20.26 -3.41 2.04
N ILE A 68 21.32 -3.43 1.25
CA ILE A 68 21.79 -2.29 0.44
C ILE A 68 22.04 -2.76 -0.99
N GLU A 69 22.12 -1.85 -1.91
CA GLU A 69 22.42 -2.12 -3.32
C GLU A 69 23.59 -3.09 -3.49
N GLY A 70 23.37 -4.19 -4.24
CA GLY A 70 24.32 -5.30 -4.42
C GLY A 70 24.35 -6.33 -3.28
N ALA A 71 23.48 -6.17 -2.26
CA ALA A 71 23.21 -7.24 -1.30
C ALA A 71 22.40 -8.37 -1.96
N LYS A 72 22.36 -9.53 -1.29
CA LYS A 72 21.59 -10.68 -1.76
C LYS A 72 21.18 -11.55 -0.58
N LEU A 73 20.14 -12.35 -0.76
CA LEU A 73 19.86 -13.49 0.11
C LEU A 73 20.60 -14.71 -0.44
N GLY A 74 21.24 -15.44 0.44
CA GLY A 74 22.22 -16.48 0.04
C GLY A 74 21.61 -17.62 -0.75
N THR A 75 20.32 -17.93 -0.49
CA THR A 75 19.63 -19.07 -1.09
C THR A 75 18.16 -18.72 -1.32
N SER A 76 17.66 -19.14 -2.49
CA SER A 76 16.24 -19.18 -2.83
C SER A 76 15.84 -20.64 -2.97
N THR A 77 14.83 -21.10 -2.25
CA THR A 77 14.41 -22.50 -2.13
C THR A 77 13.02 -22.72 -2.70
N GLY A 78 12.79 -23.89 -3.30
CA GLY A 78 11.52 -24.29 -3.93
C GLY A 78 11.72 -24.97 -5.28
N ASP A 79 12.86 -24.74 -5.93
CA ASP A 79 13.24 -25.25 -7.25
C ASP A 79 14.10 -26.52 -7.21
N GLU A 80 14.23 -27.17 -6.06
CA GLU A 80 15.07 -28.35 -5.86
C GLU A 80 14.78 -29.49 -6.85
N PRO A 81 13.53 -29.77 -7.25
CA PRO A 81 13.27 -30.80 -8.25
C PRO A 81 13.79 -30.45 -9.65
N GLY A 82 14.05 -29.18 -9.93
CA GLY A 82 14.57 -28.68 -11.20
C GLY A 82 16.06 -28.93 -11.44
N ASN A 83 16.60 -30.06 -10.96
CA ASN A 83 18.04 -30.35 -10.90
C ASN A 83 18.63 -30.94 -12.20
N ALA A 84 17.86 -31.13 -13.25
CA ALA A 84 18.31 -31.60 -14.55
C ALA A 84 18.90 -30.49 -15.45
N GLY A 85 19.46 -29.47 -14.83
CA GLY A 85 20.08 -28.32 -15.50
C GLY A 85 19.67 -26.99 -14.92
N GLY A 86 18.83 -26.95 -13.88
CA GLY A 86 18.45 -25.75 -13.15
C GLY A 86 17.59 -24.79 -13.96
N GLY A 87 17.57 -23.53 -13.53
CA GLY A 87 16.81 -22.46 -14.18
C GLY A 87 17.16 -22.28 -15.65
N LEU A 88 16.16 -21.96 -16.47
CA LEU A 88 16.34 -21.82 -17.92
C LEU A 88 17.41 -20.79 -18.29
N MET A 89 17.50 -19.69 -17.53
CA MET A 89 18.47 -18.62 -17.77
C MET A 89 19.74 -18.82 -16.93
N SER A 90 19.59 -19.16 -15.64
CA SER A 90 20.68 -19.19 -14.68
C SER A 90 21.45 -20.50 -14.66
N SER A 91 20.84 -21.59 -15.14
CA SER A 91 21.37 -22.95 -15.02
C SER A 91 21.70 -23.36 -13.57
N LYS A 92 20.98 -22.80 -12.60
CA LYS A 92 21.16 -23.04 -11.15
C LYS A 92 19.89 -23.56 -10.52
N THR A 93 20.03 -24.26 -9.43
CA THR A 93 18.99 -24.54 -8.44
C THR A 93 19.46 -23.99 -7.11
N LYS A 94 18.50 -23.51 -6.28
CA LYS A 94 18.80 -22.90 -4.98
C LYS A 94 19.77 -21.71 -5.07
N GLY A 95 19.75 -20.98 -6.17
CA GLY A 95 20.58 -19.81 -6.35
C GLY A 95 20.18 -18.65 -5.41
N ALA A 96 21.01 -17.63 -5.38
CA ALA A 96 20.73 -16.46 -4.56
C ALA A 96 19.52 -15.67 -5.10
N MET A 97 18.79 -15.03 -4.19
CA MET A 97 17.86 -13.94 -4.52
C MET A 97 18.60 -12.61 -4.46
N THR A 98 18.36 -11.74 -5.41
CA THR A 98 18.93 -10.39 -5.50
C THR A 98 17.85 -9.34 -5.69
N TRP A 99 18.08 -8.12 -5.22
CA TRP A 99 17.22 -6.98 -5.53
C TRP A 99 17.73 -6.25 -6.76
N GLN A 100 16.82 -5.86 -7.64
CA GLN A 100 17.08 -5.15 -8.89
C GLN A 100 16.83 -3.65 -8.77
N THR A 101 16.05 -3.24 -7.75
CA THR A 101 15.79 -1.84 -7.42
C THR A 101 16.16 -1.56 -5.97
N ALA A 102 16.30 -0.29 -5.63
CA ALA A 102 16.60 0.21 -4.30
C ALA A 102 16.12 1.67 -4.18
N SER A 103 16.28 2.28 -3.02
CA SER A 103 15.90 3.68 -2.79
C SER A 103 16.60 4.63 -3.78
N PRO A 104 15.89 5.58 -4.38
CA PRO A 104 16.48 6.55 -5.30
C PRO A 104 17.42 7.53 -4.60
N ASN A 105 17.18 7.88 -3.35
CA ASN A 105 17.87 8.95 -2.64
C ASN A 105 18.35 8.62 -1.22
N VAL A 106 17.87 7.55 -0.58
CA VAL A 106 18.34 7.15 0.75
C VAL A 106 19.50 6.16 0.64
N ARG A 107 20.64 6.50 1.24
CA ARG A 107 21.85 5.69 1.16
C ARG A 107 22.41 5.35 2.53
N VAL A 108 22.95 4.16 2.64
CA VAL A 108 23.70 3.66 3.81
C VAL A 108 25.06 3.18 3.31
N GLU A 109 26.13 3.68 3.93
CA GLU A 109 27.52 3.37 3.55
C GLU A 109 27.79 3.65 2.05
N GLY A 110 27.17 4.72 1.49
CA GLY A 110 27.31 5.14 0.10
C GLY A 110 26.46 4.35 -0.91
N LYS A 111 25.72 3.34 -0.45
CA LYS A 111 24.86 2.49 -1.30
C LYS A 111 23.39 2.71 -1.00
N ALA A 112 22.55 2.63 -2.02
CA ALA A 112 21.10 2.78 -1.87
C ALA A 112 20.55 1.68 -0.93
N VAL A 113 19.60 2.04 -0.06
CA VAL A 113 18.94 1.05 0.81
C VAL A 113 17.89 0.29 0.03
N VAL A 114 17.79 -1.01 0.30
CA VAL A 114 16.75 -1.87 -0.25
C VAL A 114 15.51 -1.77 0.65
N ARG A 115 14.34 -1.75 0.04
CA ARG A 115 13.07 -1.52 0.72
C ARG A 115 12.07 -2.61 0.41
N PHE A 116 11.05 -2.66 1.21
CA PHE A 116 9.83 -3.40 0.91
C PHE A 116 9.33 -3.06 -0.51
N MET A 117 8.88 -4.04 -1.29
CA MET A 117 8.45 -3.94 -2.68
C MET A 117 9.54 -3.49 -3.70
N ASP A 118 10.80 -3.49 -3.34
CA ASP A 118 11.85 -3.39 -4.35
C ASP A 118 11.93 -4.70 -5.17
N VAL A 119 12.06 -4.55 -6.50
CA VAL A 119 12.02 -5.67 -7.45
C VAL A 119 13.10 -6.70 -7.14
N THR A 120 12.71 -7.97 -7.09
CA THR A 120 13.60 -9.08 -6.80
C THR A 120 13.83 -9.97 -8.04
N MET A 121 14.91 -10.74 -8.00
CA MET A 121 15.20 -11.78 -8.96
C MET A 121 15.69 -13.02 -8.21
N HIS A 122 14.89 -14.07 -8.23
CA HIS A 122 15.21 -15.35 -7.59
C HIS A 122 16.03 -16.25 -8.52
N ASN A 123 16.99 -16.95 -7.95
CA ASN A 123 17.83 -17.93 -8.63
C ASN A 123 18.55 -17.39 -9.89
N GLY A 124 18.58 -16.06 -10.10
CA GLY A 124 19.09 -15.40 -11.30
C GLY A 124 18.28 -15.68 -12.56
N ASN A 125 17.05 -16.15 -12.44
CA ASN A 125 16.26 -16.69 -13.55
C ASN A 125 15.05 -15.79 -13.94
N THR A 126 14.38 -15.14 -12.99
CA THR A 126 13.20 -14.32 -13.23
C THR A 126 13.25 -13.01 -12.46
N PHE A 127 12.69 -11.95 -13.06
CA PHE A 127 12.34 -10.71 -12.37
C PHE A 127 10.96 -10.85 -11.74
N ASN A 128 10.84 -10.41 -10.51
CA ASN A 128 9.55 -10.36 -9.81
C ASN A 128 9.54 -9.28 -8.74
N THR A 129 8.36 -8.92 -8.29
CA THR A 129 8.19 -8.19 -7.04
C THR A 129 8.11 -9.19 -5.89
N ALA A 130 8.82 -8.92 -4.81
CA ALA A 130 8.68 -9.71 -3.61
C ALA A 130 7.30 -9.50 -3.01
N PHE A 131 6.51 -10.55 -2.91
CA PHE A 131 5.32 -10.54 -2.08
C PHE A 131 5.74 -10.91 -0.66
N GLN A 132 5.88 -9.90 0.17
CA GLN A 132 6.09 -10.11 1.60
C GLN A 132 4.74 -10.30 2.26
N ALA A 133 4.61 -11.39 2.99
CA ALA A 133 3.42 -11.64 3.78
C ALA A 133 3.26 -10.64 4.96
N ALA A 134 4.33 -9.94 5.30
CA ALA A 134 4.35 -8.90 6.31
C ALA A 134 5.45 -7.89 5.98
N GLY A 135 5.11 -6.66 5.84
CA GLY A 135 6.00 -5.52 5.63
C GLY A 135 5.16 -4.25 5.67
N GLY A 136 5.74 -3.16 6.07
CA GLY A 136 5.02 -1.91 6.24
C GLY A 136 5.42 -0.86 5.21
N THR A 137 4.48 -0.07 4.75
CA THR A 137 4.78 1.15 4.03
C THR A 137 5.16 2.29 4.98
N GLY A 138 4.92 2.18 6.25
CA GLY A 138 5.27 3.20 7.25
C GLY A 138 4.53 4.52 7.14
N PHE A 139 3.84 4.74 6.05
CA PHE A 139 3.01 5.89 5.75
C PHE A 139 1.62 5.43 5.38
N ALA A 140 0.62 6.16 5.87
CA ALA A 140 -0.74 5.93 5.44
C ALA A 140 -1.07 6.71 4.16
N TYR A 141 -0.46 7.89 4.01
CA TYR A 141 -0.77 8.81 2.93
C TYR A 141 0.42 9.59 2.46
N ALA A 142 0.36 9.93 1.16
CA ALA A 142 1.36 10.71 0.44
C ALA A 142 2.79 10.14 0.50
N ASP A 143 2.92 8.88 0.82
CA ASP A 143 4.20 8.17 0.77
C ASP A 143 4.64 7.87 -0.68
N ASP A 144 3.67 7.78 -1.57
CA ASP A 144 3.83 7.64 -3.01
C ASP A 144 3.81 8.96 -3.78
N PHE A 145 3.59 10.09 -3.12
CA PHE A 145 3.71 11.41 -3.72
C PHE A 145 5.17 11.85 -3.79
N ASP A 146 5.71 11.97 -5.00
CA ASP A 146 7.13 12.29 -5.27
C ASP A 146 7.34 13.69 -5.87
N GLY A 147 6.28 14.42 -6.13
CA GLY A 147 6.33 15.67 -6.86
C GLY A 147 6.45 16.92 -6.00
N THR A 148 6.25 18.06 -6.65
CA THR A 148 6.03 19.36 -6.01
C THR A 148 4.54 19.61 -5.90
N CYS A 149 4.08 19.91 -4.69
CA CYS A 149 2.67 20.22 -4.47
C CYS A 149 2.23 21.46 -5.25
N PRO A 150 1.18 21.40 -6.07
CA PRO A 150 0.73 22.55 -6.85
C PRO A 150 0.16 23.68 -5.95
N ILE A 151 -0.17 23.38 -4.71
CA ILE A 151 -0.74 24.34 -3.74
C ILE A 151 0.37 25.12 -3.02
N CYS A 152 1.19 24.41 -2.21
CA CYS A 152 2.23 25.03 -1.36
C CYS A 152 3.59 25.13 -2.02
N ARG A 153 3.81 24.49 -3.16
CA ARG A 153 5.08 24.40 -3.88
C ARG A 153 6.20 23.64 -3.14
N GLU A 154 5.85 22.98 -2.07
CA GLU A 154 6.78 22.15 -1.29
C GLU A 154 6.81 20.71 -1.77
N GLY A 155 7.85 20.00 -1.38
CA GLY A 155 8.04 18.58 -1.70
C GLY A 155 7.20 17.63 -0.83
N PRO A 156 7.36 16.33 -1.04
CA PRO A 156 6.53 15.31 -0.39
C PRO A 156 6.65 15.28 1.14
N GLU A 157 7.78 15.68 1.71
CA GLU A 157 8.03 15.60 3.17
C GLU A 157 6.99 16.38 3.99
N ARG A 158 6.49 17.49 3.47
CA ARG A 158 5.49 18.34 4.13
C ARG A 158 4.08 17.76 4.11
N HIS A 159 3.84 16.74 3.30
CA HIS A 159 2.52 16.15 3.06
C HIS A 159 2.35 14.76 3.70
N ARG A 160 3.42 14.19 4.22
CA ARG A 160 3.41 12.83 4.77
C ARG A 160 2.76 12.76 6.15
N ILE A 161 1.96 11.73 6.35
CA ILE A 161 1.36 11.38 7.64
C ILE A 161 1.86 9.99 7.99
N LEU A 162 2.62 9.89 9.08
CA LEU A 162 3.32 8.66 9.45
C LEU A 162 2.40 7.70 10.21
N GLU A 163 2.60 6.41 10.02
CA GLU A 163 2.08 5.39 10.94
C GLU A 163 2.88 5.38 12.26
N ASN A 164 2.23 4.94 13.33
CA ASN A 164 2.89 4.52 14.56
C ASN A 164 2.26 3.25 15.12
N PRO A 165 2.94 2.53 16.01
CA PRO A 165 2.41 1.28 16.56
C PRO A 165 1.08 1.41 17.28
N ASP A 166 0.78 2.57 17.87
CA ASP A 166 -0.45 2.77 18.63
C ASP A 166 -1.68 2.82 17.71
N ILE A 167 -1.68 3.67 16.67
CA ILE A 167 -2.82 3.73 15.72
C ILE A 167 -2.96 2.42 14.93
N VAL A 168 -1.86 1.74 14.65
CA VAL A 168 -1.86 0.41 14.03
C VAL A 168 -2.55 -0.61 14.94
N THR A 169 -2.25 -0.61 16.22
CA THR A 169 -2.89 -1.48 17.22
C THR A 169 -4.38 -1.19 17.28
N ARG A 170 -4.80 0.07 17.41
CA ARG A 170 -6.21 0.46 17.43
C ARG A 170 -6.97 -0.01 16.18
N ALA A 171 -6.37 0.17 14.99
CA ALA A 171 -6.97 -0.30 13.75
C ALA A 171 -7.13 -1.84 13.71
N ASN A 172 -6.14 -2.56 14.19
CA ASN A 172 -6.18 -4.03 14.28
C ASN A 172 -7.22 -4.51 15.29
N ASP A 173 -7.37 -3.83 16.44
CA ASP A 173 -8.37 -4.16 17.45
C ASP A 173 -9.78 -3.93 16.93
N ILE A 174 -10.02 -2.81 16.24
CA ILE A 174 -11.29 -2.55 15.54
C ILE A 174 -11.61 -3.67 14.55
N ILE A 175 -10.63 -4.09 13.75
CA ILE A 175 -10.82 -5.17 12.77
C ILE A 175 -11.07 -6.51 13.45
N ALA A 176 -10.38 -6.80 14.54
CA ALA A 176 -10.59 -8.04 15.31
C ALA A 176 -12.01 -8.10 15.87
N ASP A 177 -12.49 -7.01 16.46
CA ASP A 177 -13.84 -6.93 17.01
C ASP A 177 -14.92 -6.98 15.91
N LEU A 178 -14.70 -6.32 14.78
CA LEU A 178 -15.56 -6.44 13.61
C LEU A 178 -15.65 -7.90 13.12
N ARG A 179 -14.53 -8.60 13.02
CA ARG A 179 -14.50 -10.00 12.64
C ARG A 179 -15.27 -10.88 13.63
N ALA A 180 -15.07 -10.67 14.93
CA ALA A 180 -15.78 -11.38 15.97
C ALA A 180 -17.31 -11.15 15.89
N GLU A 181 -17.73 -9.92 15.65
CA GLU A 181 -19.14 -9.58 15.46
C GLU A 181 -19.73 -10.23 14.21
N TYR A 182 -19.05 -10.15 13.09
CA TYR A 182 -19.53 -10.76 11.83
C TYR A 182 -19.51 -12.30 11.88
N ALA A 183 -18.65 -12.92 12.67
CA ALA A 183 -18.64 -14.36 12.88
C ALA A 183 -19.90 -14.86 13.63
N LYS A 184 -20.47 -14.03 14.50
CA LYS A 184 -21.72 -14.34 15.22
C LYS A 184 -22.95 -14.28 14.33
N ARG A 185 -22.91 -13.54 13.21
CA ARG A 185 -24.05 -13.36 12.30
C ARG A 185 -24.29 -14.61 11.46
N GLY A 186 -25.55 -15.02 11.34
CA GLY A 186 -25.97 -16.23 10.61
C GLY A 186 -25.67 -16.15 9.11
N ARG A 187 -25.77 -17.30 8.42
CA ARG A 187 -25.51 -17.44 6.98
C ARG A 187 -26.46 -16.62 6.06
N HIS A 188 -27.58 -16.15 6.60
CA HIS A 188 -28.63 -15.44 5.84
C HIS A 188 -28.59 -13.90 6.00
N ASP A 189 -27.58 -13.37 6.67
CA ASP A 189 -27.44 -11.92 6.78
C ASP A 189 -27.16 -11.30 5.38
N SER A 190 -27.94 -10.28 5.01
CA SER A 190 -27.80 -9.55 3.74
C SER A 190 -26.43 -8.96 3.53
N LEU A 191 -25.74 -8.58 4.60
CA LEU A 191 -24.36 -8.10 4.58
C LEU A 191 -23.37 -9.19 4.19
N ARG A 192 -23.59 -10.41 4.66
CA ARG A 192 -22.77 -11.57 4.27
C ARG A 192 -22.90 -11.89 2.78
N VAL A 193 -24.05 -11.59 2.18
CA VAL A 193 -24.29 -11.73 0.73
C VAL A 193 -23.51 -10.68 -0.07
N ALA A 194 -23.46 -9.45 0.39
CA ALA A 194 -22.66 -8.39 -0.24
C ALA A 194 -21.15 -8.72 -0.21
N PHE A 195 -20.68 -9.31 0.87
CA PHE A 195 -19.30 -9.77 1.03
C PHE A 195 -18.94 -11.04 0.23
N LYS A 196 -19.91 -11.86 -0.14
CA LYS A 196 -19.66 -13.01 -1.05
C LYS A 196 -19.06 -12.60 -2.39
N LYS A 197 -19.26 -11.36 -2.82
CA LYS A 197 -18.72 -10.79 -4.06
C LYS A 197 -17.28 -10.27 -3.93
N GLY A 198 -16.57 -10.57 -2.85
CA GLY A 198 -15.17 -10.18 -2.68
C GLY A 198 -14.95 -8.73 -2.29
N ARG A 199 -15.99 -7.99 -1.90
CA ARG A 199 -15.87 -6.61 -1.42
C ARG A 199 -15.32 -6.60 0.00
N GLY A 200 -14.33 -5.74 0.24
CA GLY A 200 -13.82 -5.41 1.56
C GLY A 200 -13.87 -3.90 1.79
N TYR A 201 -13.46 -3.49 2.96
CA TYR A 201 -13.41 -2.10 3.37
C TYR A 201 -12.01 -1.76 3.86
N MET A 202 -11.58 -0.52 3.64
CA MET A 202 -10.44 0.02 4.37
C MET A 202 -10.95 0.56 5.69
N ILE A 203 -10.33 0.15 6.78
CA ILE A 203 -10.52 0.70 8.12
C ILE A 203 -9.33 1.59 8.40
N ALA A 204 -9.57 2.86 8.61
CA ALA A 204 -8.53 3.84 8.89
C ALA A 204 -8.68 4.38 10.32
N VAL A 205 -7.54 4.62 10.95
CA VAL A 205 -7.40 5.31 12.24
C VAL A 205 -6.43 6.45 12.08
N MET A 206 -6.78 7.60 12.64
CA MET A 206 -5.98 8.82 12.60
C MET A 206 -5.83 9.38 14.01
N SER A 207 -4.69 10.02 14.31
CA SER A 207 -4.54 10.83 15.51
C SER A 207 -3.98 12.22 15.20
N CYS A 208 -4.29 13.17 16.08
CA CYS A 208 -3.65 14.47 16.16
C CYS A 208 -2.92 14.65 17.48
N LEU A 209 -1.97 15.58 17.52
CA LEU A 209 -1.34 16.04 18.75
C LEU A 209 -1.87 17.45 19.09
N CYS A 210 -2.95 17.48 19.86
CA CYS A 210 -3.48 18.74 20.39
C CYS A 210 -2.81 19.10 21.74
N ASN A 211 -2.84 20.39 22.09
CA ASN A 211 -2.32 20.87 23.38
C ASN A 211 -2.98 20.18 24.59
N ASN A 212 -4.17 19.62 24.40
CA ASN A 212 -4.96 18.91 25.43
C ASN A 212 -4.82 17.39 25.38
N GLY A 213 -3.83 16.87 24.65
CA GLY A 213 -3.59 15.44 24.47
C GLY A 213 -3.96 14.94 23.06
N GLU A 214 -3.60 13.70 22.82
CA GLU A 214 -3.89 13.02 21.55
C GLU A 214 -5.40 12.76 21.44
N LYS A 215 -5.99 13.10 20.30
CA LYS A 215 -7.34 12.68 19.92
C LYS A 215 -7.27 11.74 18.73
N THR A 216 -8.19 10.80 18.69
CA THR A 216 -8.20 9.72 17.70
C THR A 216 -9.53 9.63 16.97
N TRP A 217 -9.47 9.30 15.69
CA TRP A 217 -10.62 9.11 14.83
C TRP A 217 -10.51 7.80 14.07
N ALA A 218 -11.67 7.20 13.77
CA ALA A 218 -11.75 6.06 12.87
C ALA A 218 -12.78 6.31 11.76
N ALA A 219 -12.53 5.76 10.58
CA ALA A 219 -13.46 5.74 9.46
C ALA A 219 -13.36 4.43 8.68
N ALA A 220 -14.45 4.07 7.99
CA ALA A 220 -14.46 2.99 7.01
C ALA A 220 -14.67 3.54 5.60
N SER A 221 -14.03 2.92 4.60
CA SER A 221 -14.25 3.27 3.19
C SER A 221 -15.64 2.86 2.70
N GLY A 222 -16.05 3.39 1.55
CA GLY A 222 -17.32 3.06 0.89
C GLY A 222 -18.36 4.16 1.01
N ASP A 223 -19.49 3.96 0.35
CA ASP A 223 -20.60 4.89 0.25
C ASP A 223 -21.58 4.79 1.44
N MET A 224 -21.54 3.68 2.15
CA MET A 224 -22.41 3.40 3.30
C MET A 224 -21.58 3.16 4.55
N THR A 225 -22.18 3.44 5.70
CA THR A 225 -21.59 3.06 6.99
C THR A 225 -21.60 1.52 7.11
N LEU A 226 -20.44 0.96 7.38
CA LEU A 226 -20.31 -0.46 7.66
C LEU A 226 -21.10 -0.79 8.95
N ASP A 227 -22.01 -1.75 8.86
CA ASP A 227 -22.91 -2.09 9.98
C ASP A 227 -22.12 -2.54 11.22
N GLY A 228 -22.47 -2.00 12.38
CA GLY A 228 -21.76 -2.21 13.66
C GLY A 228 -20.44 -1.43 13.78
N PHE A 229 -19.97 -0.78 12.73
CA PHE A 229 -18.68 -0.08 12.75
C PHE A 229 -18.61 1.04 13.78
N VAL A 230 -19.66 1.88 13.85
CA VAL A 230 -19.68 3.04 14.76
C VAL A 230 -19.57 2.59 16.22
N GLU A 231 -20.32 1.58 16.60
CA GLU A 231 -20.30 1.06 17.98
C GLU A 231 -18.96 0.40 18.31
N ILE A 232 -18.46 -0.43 17.40
CA ILE A 232 -17.23 -1.17 17.62
C ILE A 232 -16.02 -0.23 17.62
N ALA A 233 -15.89 0.62 16.62
CA ALA A 233 -14.76 1.55 16.53
C ALA A 233 -14.75 2.56 17.68
N GLY A 234 -15.92 3.00 18.15
CA GLY A 234 -16.06 3.90 19.30
C GLY A 234 -15.55 3.35 20.63
N ARG A 235 -15.21 2.06 20.71
CA ARG A 235 -14.53 1.47 21.87
C ARG A 235 -13.02 1.69 21.86
N HIS A 236 -12.45 2.03 20.70
CA HIS A 236 -11.01 2.11 20.44
C HIS A 236 -10.52 3.50 20.09
N VAL A 237 -11.42 4.42 19.70
CA VAL A 237 -11.11 5.80 19.33
C VAL A 237 -12.10 6.78 19.93
N ASP A 238 -11.72 8.06 20.02
CA ASP A 238 -12.56 9.10 20.60
C ASP A 238 -13.74 9.48 19.69
N THR A 239 -13.55 9.42 18.39
CA THR A 239 -14.56 9.82 17.40
C THR A 239 -14.60 8.87 16.22
N VAL A 240 -15.80 8.48 15.81
CA VAL A 240 -16.00 7.67 14.59
C VAL A 240 -16.66 8.52 13.53
N ILE A 241 -16.01 8.62 12.36
CA ILE A 241 -16.58 9.28 11.20
C ILE A 241 -17.46 8.27 10.46
N SER A 242 -18.76 8.50 10.52
CA SER A 242 -19.76 7.71 9.82
C SER A 242 -20.34 8.51 8.65
N GLY A 243 -20.75 7.82 7.60
CA GLY A 243 -21.42 8.44 6.45
C GLY A 243 -20.82 8.07 5.10
N GLY A 244 -21.40 8.65 4.06
CA GLY A 244 -21.04 8.44 2.66
C GLY A 244 -19.73 9.13 2.25
N ALA A 245 -19.57 9.30 0.94
CA ALA A 245 -18.45 10.02 0.37
C ALA A 245 -18.39 11.47 0.81
N VAL A 246 -17.19 11.99 0.98
CA VAL A 246 -16.95 13.41 1.18
C VAL A 246 -16.80 14.13 -0.15
N THR A 247 -17.08 15.42 -0.19
CA THR A 247 -16.90 16.26 -1.37
C THR A 247 -15.51 16.90 -1.39
N ALA A 248 -15.10 17.41 -2.56
CA ALA A 248 -13.87 18.20 -2.69
C ALA A 248 -13.86 19.39 -1.71
N GLN A 249 -14.98 20.04 -1.56
CA GLN A 249 -15.15 21.20 -0.68
C GLN A 249 -15.03 20.82 0.80
N GLN A 250 -15.59 19.67 1.21
CA GLN A 250 -15.44 19.15 2.59
C GLN A 250 -13.98 18.78 2.88
N LEU A 251 -13.31 18.14 1.93
CA LEU A 251 -11.91 17.78 2.06
C LEU A 251 -11.02 19.03 2.14
N TRP A 252 -11.27 20.03 1.30
CA TRP A 252 -10.56 21.31 1.31
C TRP A 252 -10.79 22.11 2.60
N ALA A 253 -12.01 22.13 3.11
CA ALA A 253 -12.36 22.85 4.33
C ALA A 253 -11.65 22.30 5.59
N ALA A 254 -11.10 21.12 5.53
CA ALA A 254 -10.25 20.54 6.59
C ALA A 254 -8.83 21.13 6.58
N ASN A 255 -8.37 21.60 5.44
CA ASN A 255 -7.09 22.29 5.30
C ASN A 255 -7.27 23.77 5.69
N ARG A 256 -6.65 24.17 6.81
CA ARG A 256 -6.79 25.51 7.38
C ARG A 256 -5.66 26.45 7.05
N SER A 257 -4.77 26.11 6.14
CA SER A 257 -3.69 26.99 5.77
C SER A 257 -4.24 28.31 5.22
N PRO A 258 -3.84 29.47 5.76
CA PRO A 258 -4.18 30.77 5.19
C PRO A 258 -3.64 30.97 3.76
N ARG A 259 -2.63 30.16 3.38
CA ARG A 259 -2.02 30.19 2.07
C ARG A 259 -2.74 29.30 1.07
N ALA A 260 -3.58 28.40 1.53
CA ALA A 260 -4.37 27.50 0.69
C ALA A 260 -5.55 28.25 0.04
N THR A 261 -5.24 29.25 -0.79
CA THR A 261 -6.25 30.03 -1.51
C THR A 261 -6.70 29.35 -2.81
N ASN A 262 -6.02 28.30 -3.23
CA ASN A 262 -6.23 27.69 -4.54
C ASN A 262 -7.02 26.37 -4.45
N PHE A 263 -8.28 26.44 -4.03
CA PHE A 263 -9.23 25.33 -4.09
C PHE A 263 -9.41 24.81 -5.53
N ASP A 264 -9.27 25.69 -6.52
CA ASP A 264 -9.52 25.38 -7.93
C ASP A 264 -8.69 24.20 -8.45
N GLU A 265 -7.47 24.01 -7.92
CA GLU A 265 -6.61 22.90 -8.35
C GLU A 265 -7.12 21.55 -7.84
N LEU A 266 -7.56 21.48 -6.57
CA LEU A 266 -8.16 20.27 -6.01
C LEU A 266 -9.48 19.95 -6.73
N ASP A 267 -10.34 20.94 -6.93
CA ASP A 267 -11.64 20.78 -7.58
C ASP A 267 -11.49 20.36 -9.05
N ARG A 268 -10.53 20.95 -9.76
CA ARG A 268 -10.23 20.59 -11.14
C ARG A 268 -9.79 19.12 -11.28
N ARG A 269 -8.89 18.65 -10.41
CA ARG A 269 -8.46 17.24 -10.41
C ARG A 269 -9.57 16.30 -9.98
N TRP A 270 -10.33 16.69 -8.99
CA TRP A 270 -11.51 15.94 -8.54
C TRP A 270 -12.51 15.73 -9.67
N THR A 271 -12.82 16.80 -10.39
CA THR A 271 -13.72 16.77 -11.54
C THR A 271 -13.17 15.92 -12.67
N ALA A 272 -11.89 16.05 -13.02
CA ALA A 272 -11.25 15.25 -14.06
C ALA A 272 -11.26 13.75 -13.71
N ILE A 273 -10.98 13.38 -12.45
CA ILE A 273 -11.04 11.98 -11.99
C ILE A 273 -12.47 11.43 -12.07
N ASN A 274 -13.48 12.22 -11.71
CA ASN A 274 -14.87 11.80 -11.87
C ASN A 274 -15.23 11.59 -13.34
N ALA A 275 -14.85 12.49 -14.24
CA ALA A 275 -15.08 12.36 -15.67
C ALA A 275 -14.40 11.10 -16.25
N LEU A 276 -13.19 10.79 -15.81
CA LEU A 276 -12.48 9.56 -16.21
C LEU A 276 -13.18 8.28 -15.74
N ARG A 277 -14.01 8.35 -14.71
CA ARG A 277 -14.73 7.19 -14.16
C ARG A 277 -16.13 6.99 -14.72
N GLU A 278 -16.84 8.09 -14.99
CA GLU A 278 -18.26 8.06 -15.41
C GLU A 278 -18.46 7.59 -16.84
N ASP A 279 -17.40 7.58 -17.64
CA ASP A 279 -17.46 7.02 -18.98
C ASP A 279 -17.35 5.50 -18.92
N ASP A 280 -18.44 4.79 -19.10
CA ASP A 280 -18.52 3.31 -19.13
C ASP A 280 -17.55 2.69 -20.16
N SER A 281 -17.17 3.44 -21.20
CA SER A 281 -16.14 3.02 -22.17
C SER A 281 -14.74 3.06 -21.60
N ARG A 282 -14.53 3.68 -20.42
CA ARG A 282 -13.26 3.92 -19.74
C ARG A 282 -13.10 3.09 -18.45
N GLU A 283 -13.72 1.92 -18.34
CA GLU A 283 -13.59 1.02 -17.17
C GLU A 283 -12.14 0.73 -16.74
N SER A 284 -11.19 1.10 -17.57
CA SER A 284 -9.77 0.80 -17.43
C SER A 284 -8.91 1.97 -16.94
N THR A 285 -9.48 3.07 -16.43
CA THR A 285 -8.67 4.23 -15.98
C THR A 285 -7.97 4.02 -14.63
N GLY A 286 -8.36 3.01 -13.85
CA GLY A 286 -7.74 2.70 -12.57
C GLY A 286 -8.14 3.60 -11.40
N PHE A 287 -8.86 4.69 -11.64
CA PHE A 287 -9.28 5.60 -10.57
C PHE A 287 -10.50 5.08 -9.79
N SER A 288 -10.42 5.21 -8.46
CA SER A 288 -11.55 5.00 -7.55
C SER A 288 -12.39 6.28 -7.42
N ALA A 289 -13.63 6.15 -6.94
CA ALA A 289 -14.48 7.31 -6.68
C ALA A 289 -13.84 8.26 -5.66
N PRO A 290 -13.63 9.54 -5.97
CA PRO A 290 -13.13 10.51 -5.01
C PRO A 290 -14.02 10.59 -3.77
N GLY A 291 -13.42 10.76 -2.59
CA GLY A 291 -14.14 10.94 -1.33
C GLY A 291 -14.65 9.67 -0.66
N TYR A 292 -14.58 8.50 -1.29
CA TYR A 292 -15.05 7.23 -0.72
C TYR A 292 -14.00 6.55 0.16
N CYS A 293 -12.74 6.94 0.08
CA CYS A 293 -11.65 6.36 0.88
C CYS A 293 -11.78 6.75 2.35
N ALA A 294 -11.38 5.86 3.24
CA ALA A 294 -11.48 6.10 4.69
C ALA A 294 -10.64 7.29 5.13
N ALA A 295 -9.47 7.50 4.53
CA ALA A 295 -8.64 8.65 4.82
C ALA A 295 -9.23 9.99 4.38
N ALA A 296 -9.83 10.07 3.20
CA ALA A 296 -10.52 11.28 2.79
C ALA A 296 -11.59 11.67 3.82
N LYS A 297 -12.33 10.67 4.34
CA LYS A 297 -13.31 10.86 5.39
C LYS A 297 -12.69 11.33 6.72
N LEU A 298 -11.56 10.72 7.12
CA LEU A 298 -10.85 11.12 8.34
C LEU A 298 -10.37 12.56 8.26
N ILE A 299 -9.67 12.93 7.18
CA ILE A 299 -9.15 14.28 6.98
C ILE A 299 -10.30 15.29 6.97
N ALA A 300 -11.37 15.03 6.22
CA ALA A 300 -12.52 15.92 6.15
C ALA A 300 -13.32 15.99 7.46
N GLY A 301 -13.40 14.88 8.21
CA GLY A 301 -14.19 14.76 9.44
C GLY A 301 -13.48 15.30 10.68
N ALA A 302 -12.15 15.29 10.70
CA ALA A 302 -11.37 15.80 11.83
C ALA A 302 -11.18 17.34 11.77
N LYS A 303 -12.22 18.07 11.48
CA LYS A 303 -12.20 19.53 11.34
C LYS A 303 -11.48 20.20 12.51
N GLY A 304 -10.47 20.99 12.20
CA GLY A 304 -9.70 21.71 13.19
C GLY A 304 -8.56 20.95 13.84
N HIS A 305 -8.38 19.71 13.46
CA HIS A 305 -7.31 18.88 13.96
C HIS A 305 -6.33 18.50 12.84
N VAL A 306 -5.05 18.69 13.11
CA VAL A 306 -3.98 18.39 12.16
C VAL A 306 -3.66 16.90 12.22
N PRO A 307 -3.77 16.16 11.10
CA PRO A 307 -3.42 14.76 11.08
C PRO A 307 -1.90 14.57 11.28
N VAL A 308 -1.51 13.89 12.35
CA VAL A 308 -0.10 13.62 12.68
C VAL A 308 0.25 12.15 12.44
N ARG A 309 -0.70 11.28 12.70
CA ARG A 309 -0.56 9.83 12.49
C ARG A 309 -1.79 9.28 11.81
N MET A 310 -1.59 8.33 10.90
CA MET A 310 -2.70 7.66 10.22
C MET A 310 -2.28 6.27 9.76
N THR A 311 -3.22 5.33 9.78
CA THR A 311 -3.09 4.00 9.18
C THR A 311 -4.35 3.62 8.44
N GLU A 312 -4.23 2.88 7.37
CA GLU A 312 -5.35 2.21 6.69
C GLU A 312 -5.08 0.72 6.58
N ARG A 313 -6.08 -0.08 6.95
CA ARG A 313 -5.98 -1.53 6.94
C ARG A 313 -7.18 -2.17 6.28
N TYR A 314 -6.92 -3.22 5.50
CA TYR A 314 -7.98 -3.91 4.80
C TYR A 314 -8.78 -4.81 5.74
N PHE A 315 -10.10 -4.72 5.67
CA PHE A 315 -11.05 -5.56 6.36
C PHE A 315 -11.93 -6.33 5.38
N SER A 316 -12.00 -7.63 5.56
CA SER A 316 -13.03 -8.47 4.96
C SER A 316 -13.60 -9.40 6.01
N PRO A 317 -14.92 -9.58 6.08
CA PRO A 317 -15.56 -10.48 7.04
C PRO A 317 -15.36 -11.97 6.71
N LYS A 318 -14.77 -12.31 5.56
CA LYS A 318 -14.42 -13.69 5.26
C LYS A 318 -13.22 -14.12 6.09
N ILE A 319 -13.32 -15.27 6.75
CA ILE A 319 -12.24 -15.86 7.56
C ILE A 319 -11.09 -16.34 6.67
N GLU A 320 -11.39 -16.81 5.46
CA GLU A 320 -10.42 -17.15 4.42
C GLU A 320 -10.69 -16.25 3.22
N TRP A 321 -9.87 -15.28 2.98
CA TRP A 321 -9.94 -14.45 1.79
C TRP A 321 -8.57 -14.38 1.10
N SER A 322 -8.61 -14.50 -0.20
CA SER A 322 -7.57 -14.00 -1.06
C SER A 322 -8.18 -12.81 -1.80
N ALA A 323 -7.72 -11.62 -1.53
CA ALA A 323 -8.03 -10.50 -2.37
C ALA A 323 -6.84 -10.30 -3.31
N THR A 324 -7.11 -10.32 -4.59
CA THR A 324 -6.17 -9.84 -5.58
C THR A 324 -6.44 -8.36 -5.72
N TYR A 325 -5.59 -7.53 -5.15
CA TYR A 325 -5.59 -6.11 -5.41
C TYR A 325 -4.84 -5.92 -6.73
N SER A 326 -5.58 -5.69 -7.80
CA SER A 326 -4.99 -5.21 -9.04
C SER A 326 -5.10 -3.70 -9.05
N VAL A 327 -3.99 -3.00 -9.03
CA VAL A 327 -3.93 -1.63 -9.53
C VAL A 327 -4.23 -1.75 -11.02
N ARG A 328 -5.41 -1.32 -11.42
CA ARG A 328 -5.81 -1.39 -12.83
C ARG A 328 -4.95 -0.37 -13.58
N THR A 329 -4.03 -0.86 -14.40
CA THR A 329 -3.35 -0.01 -15.36
C THR A 329 -4.33 0.46 -16.43
N THR A 330 -4.13 1.68 -16.85
CA THR A 330 -4.93 2.28 -17.90
C THR A 330 -4.78 1.49 -19.20
N ARG A 331 -5.88 0.97 -19.71
CA ARG A 331 -5.96 0.30 -21.02
C ARG A 331 -6.82 1.12 -21.96
N LEU A 332 -6.39 2.33 -22.27
CA LEU A 332 -7.08 3.17 -23.24
C LEU A 332 -6.49 2.96 -24.64
N SER A 333 -7.35 2.89 -25.64
CA SER A 333 -6.95 2.92 -27.06
C SER A 333 -6.38 4.29 -27.39
N GLU A 334 -5.61 4.37 -28.48
CA GLU A 334 -5.06 5.63 -28.97
C GLU A 334 -6.15 6.68 -29.23
N GLN A 335 -7.28 6.27 -29.79
CA GLN A 335 -8.43 7.14 -30.02
C GLN A 335 -9.04 7.69 -28.73
N GLN A 336 -9.11 6.87 -27.68
CA GLN A 336 -9.58 7.29 -26.35
C GLN A 336 -8.58 8.27 -25.69
N LEU A 337 -7.27 8.04 -25.85
CA LEU A 337 -6.25 8.95 -25.34
C LEU A 337 -6.32 10.31 -26.03
N GLN A 338 -6.56 10.36 -27.34
CA GLN A 338 -6.69 11.61 -28.10
C GLN A 338 -7.95 12.43 -27.72
N ALA A 339 -8.96 11.78 -27.14
CA ALA A 339 -10.20 12.44 -26.68
C ALA A 339 -10.08 13.05 -25.27
N LEU A 340 -8.97 12.82 -24.56
CA LEU A 340 -8.75 13.33 -23.21
C LEU A 340 -8.33 14.80 -23.23
N THR A 341 -8.78 15.54 -22.21
CA THR A 341 -8.21 16.87 -21.93
C THR A 341 -6.74 16.73 -21.51
N PRO A 342 -5.93 17.80 -21.61
CA PRO A 342 -4.52 17.76 -21.19
C PRO A 342 -4.33 17.30 -19.73
N LEU A 343 -5.24 17.65 -18.83
CA LEU A 343 -5.19 17.23 -17.42
C LEU A 343 -5.53 15.74 -17.28
N GLU A 344 -6.59 15.28 -17.91
CA GLU A 344 -6.95 13.85 -17.89
C GLU A 344 -5.86 12.98 -18.47
N LEU A 345 -5.23 13.45 -19.57
CA LEU A 345 -4.10 12.74 -20.18
C LEU A 345 -2.90 12.69 -19.21
N ASP A 346 -2.56 13.79 -18.53
CA ASP A 346 -1.49 13.82 -17.53
C ASP A 346 -1.77 12.85 -16.36
N LEU A 347 -3.00 12.84 -15.83
CA LEU A 347 -3.42 11.92 -14.76
C LEU A 347 -3.32 10.45 -15.20
N VAL A 348 -3.81 10.13 -16.39
CA VAL A 348 -3.77 8.79 -16.96
C VAL A 348 -2.32 8.35 -17.22
N MET A 349 -1.49 9.22 -17.77
CA MET A 349 -0.08 8.90 -18.05
C MET A 349 0.73 8.68 -16.76
N ARG A 350 0.51 9.48 -15.73
CA ARG A 350 1.16 9.24 -14.43
C ARG A 350 0.75 7.90 -13.83
N ASN A 351 -0.52 7.57 -13.91
CA ASN A 351 -1.02 6.27 -13.48
C ASN A 351 -0.40 5.11 -14.30
N ALA A 352 -0.27 5.27 -15.61
CA ALA A 352 0.36 4.27 -16.48
C ALA A 352 1.88 4.14 -16.22
N LEU A 353 2.56 5.26 -15.94
CA LEU A 353 4.00 5.29 -15.64
C LEU A 353 4.34 4.75 -14.25
N ALA A 354 3.40 4.79 -13.31
CA ALA A 354 3.55 4.16 -12.00
C ALA A 354 3.73 2.62 -12.10
N GLY A 355 3.51 2.07 -13.30
CA GLY A 355 3.74 0.68 -13.65
C GLY A 355 2.55 -0.22 -13.28
N GLU A 356 2.49 -1.36 -13.93
CA GLU A 356 1.63 -2.46 -13.48
C GLU A 356 2.13 -2.91 -12.11
N VAL A 357 1.46 -2.48 -11.06
CA VAL A 357 1.59 -3.19 -9.80
C VAL A 357 0.91 -4.53 -10.04
N GLU A 358 1.70 -5.59 -10.12
CA GLU A 358 1.22 -6.95 -10.19
C GLU A 358 0.11 -7.15 -9.14
N PRO A 359 -0.94 -7.89 -9.46
CA PRO A 359 -2.03 -8.11 -8.52
C PRO A 359 -1.47 -8.67 -7.21
N MET A 360 -1.51 -7.86 -6.16
CA MET A 360 -1.12 -8.31 -4.82
C MET A 360 -2.20 -9.24 -4.30
N SER A 361 -1.87 -10.54 -4.20
CA SER A 361 -2.75 -11.49 -3.55
C SER A 361 -2.44 -11.54 -2.06
N PHE A 362 -3.35 -11.01 -1.26
CA PHE A 362 -3.28 -11.12 0.19
C PHE A 362 -3.93 -12.43 0.63
N ARG A 363 -3.17 -13.28 1.30
CA ARG A 363 -3.73 -14.39 2.07
C ARG A 363 -3.81 -13.94 3.52
N GLY A 364 -4.98 -13.47 3.92
CA GLY A 364 -5.23 -13.08 5.31
C GLY A 364 -5.52 -14.31 6.16
N GLY A 365 -4.65 -14.60 7.13
CA GLY A 365 -5.00 -15.37 8.30
C GLY A 365 -5.82 -14.49 9.27
N PRO A 366 -6.44 -15.08 10.32
CA PRO A 366 -7.31 -14.37 11.25
C PRO A 366 -6.63 -13.27 12.08
N THR A 367 -5.35 -13.01 11.91
CA THR A 367 -4.54 -12.18 12.82
C THR A 367 -3.91 -10.94 12.18
N HIS A 368 -3.97 -10.75 10.85
CA HIS A 368 -3.26 -9.62 10.23
C HIS A 368 -4.14 -8.86 9.24
N ALA A 369 -4.50 -7.63 9.63
CA ALA A 369 -4.87 -6.60 8.70
C ALA A 369 -3.58 -5.99 8.13
N GLU A 370 -3.42 -6.00 6.83
CA GLU A 370 -2.23 -5.44 6.18
C GLU A 370 -2.50 -4.01 5.73
N THR A 371 -1.48 -3.17 5.80
CA THR A 371 -1.52 -1.84 5.19
C THR A 371 -1.55 -1.99 3.68
N VAL A 372 -2.45 -1.28 3.02
CA VAL A 372 -2.61 -1.27 1.58
C VAL A 372 -2.15 0.07 1.04
N ALA A 373 -1.43 0.06 -0.09
CA ALA A 373 -1.04 1.29 -0.75
C ALA A 373 -2.24 2.17 -1.12
N SER A 374 -2.07 3.48 -1.12
CA SER A 374 -3.11 4.43 -1.52
C SER A 374 -3.59 4.15 -2.93
N CYS A 375 -4.90 4.24 -3.18
CA CYS A 375 -5.42 4.16 -4.53
C CYS A 375 -4.99 5.41 -5.34
N HIS A 376 -4.93 5.31 -6.67
CA HIS A 376 -4.51 6.41 -7.54
C HIS A 376 -5.27 7.72 -7.30
N THR A 377 -6.55 7.64 -6.98
CA THR A 377 -7.36 8.82 -6.62
C THR A 377 -6.82 9.51 -5.36
N CYS A 378 -6.46 8.74 -4.33
CA CYS A 378 -5.88 9.29 -3.11
C CYS A 378 -4.49 9.88 -3.36
N GLN A 379 -3.68 9.23 -4.18
CA GLN A 379 -2.35 9.71 -4.57
C GLN A 379 -2.42 11.09 -5.26
N GLU A 380 -3.45 11.32 -6.05
CA GLU A 380 -3.63 12.58 -6.80
C GLU A 380 -4.32 13.70 -6.00
N LEU A 381 -5.02 13.39 -4.91
CA LEU A 381 -5.86 14.36 -4.22
C LEU A 381 -5.46 14.63 -2.76
N LEU A 382 -5.09 13.61 -1.98
CA LEU A 382 -5.04 13.76 -0.52
C LEU A 382 -3.85 14.57 -0.02
N TYR A 383 -2.71 14.55 -0.71
CA TYR A 383 -1.57 15.37 -0.34
C TYR A 383 -1.90 16.88 -0.37
N MET A 384 -2.80 17.31 -1.28
CA MET A 384 -3.26 18.69 -1.32
C MET A 384 -4.13 19.05 -0.11
N ALA A 385 -4.86 18.11 0.44
CA ALA A 385 -5.71 18.33 1.61
C ALA A 385 -4.93 18.41 2.93
N VAL A 386 -3.70 17.93 2.98
CA VAL A 386 -2.82 17.99 4.15
C VAL A 386 -1.65 18.94 3.96
N CYS A 387 -1.76 19.79 2.97
CA CYS A 387 -0.79 20.82 2.65
C CYS A 387 -0.55 21.75 3.86
N GLU A 388 0.71 21.99 4.19
CA GLU A 388 1.12 22.87 5.29
C GLU A 388 0.60 22.47 6.69
N LYS A 389 0.24 21.19 6.88
CA LYS A 389 -0.30 20.68 8.15
C LYS A 389 0.57 21.02 9.37
N ASP A 390 1.87 21.11 9.20
CA ASP A 390 2.84 21.37 10.28
C ASP A 390 2.85 22.86 10.73
N ASP A 391 2.26 23.75 9.95
CA ASP A 391 2.17 25.17 10.23
C ASP A 391 0.80 25.56 10.86
N LEU A 392 -0.09 24.58 11.10
CA LEU A 392 -1.43 24.81 11.57
C LEU A 392 -1.56 24.56 13.07
N PRO A 393 -2.28 25.41 13.80
CA PRO A 393 -2.65 25.10 15.18
C PRO A 393 -3.63 23.93 15.20
N CYS A 394 -3.40 22.99 16.10
CA CYS A 394 -4.28 21.84 16.33
C CYS A 394 -5.16 22.13 17.56
N GLY A 395 -6.49 22.04 17.42
CA GLY A 395 -7.42 22.15 18.55
C GLY A 395 -8.52 23.16 18.39
#